data_dc6115c89d597b265d063b3ade753c4a
#
_entry.id   dc6115c89d597b265d063b3ade753c4a
#
_cell.length_a   1.000
_cell.length_b   1.000
_cell.length_c   1.000
_cell.angle_alpha   90.00
_cell.angle_beta   90.00
_cell.angle_gamma   90.00
#
_symmetry.space_group_name_H-M   'P 1'
#
loop_
_entity.id
_entity.type
_entity.pdbx_description
1 polymer ?
#
loop_
_entity_poly.entity_id
_entity_poly.type
_entity_poly.pdbx_seq_one_letter_code
_entity_poly.pdbx_strand_id
1 'polypeptide(L)'
;MDFTSLIPSASKEELVKEYVGKSLHDVPCPAVVLDISKLRKNCTDMLETVNSLKCGWRAHIKTHKTTELTRLQIGDGPGPANIVVSTVVEAENIVPLLLEYKSEGRAVNILYSFPLTSGVVDRLSKVSTALGPNGISLMIDHPSQLRSVAAIHEKTNIPPLVFIKIDMGGHRAGVIPGTETCSQLISSVITLTKRNVCILHGLYSHAGHSYSSNSQTAALDYLRQEFEALLITYEEVHSVAATKLPLVLSVGATPTSSAIRNLLLSSTSSEELNEISALKATMGAIHDVGCEIEIHAGVYPMLDMQQLATHALPEDLLSWSSVAITILAEIASLYPPRGTSDSPEALITAGSLALGREPCKAYPGWGILSPWNRTSFALPNTGPEGYSGWQISRISQEHGILTNPGKNDSELSIGQKVRIWPNHACIAGAGYGWYLIVDESRTGKEDEIIDVWARWRGW
;
A
#
# COMPACT_ATOMS: atom_id res chain seq x y z
N MET A 1 -9.74 -25.58 -8.56
CA MET A 1 -9.47 -24.84 -9.81
C MET A 1 -7.99 -24.52 -9.84
N ASP A 2 -7.33 -24.92 -10.90
CA ASP A 2 -5.92 -24.62 -11.06
C ASP A 2 -5.81 -23.23 -11.73
N PHE A 3 -5.36 -22.23 -10.97
CA PHE A 3 -5.04 -20.90 -11.51
C PHE A 3 -3.63 -20.96 -12.07
N THR A 4 -3.48 -21.51 -13.27
CA THR A 4 -2.18 -21.64 -13.93
C THR A 4 -1.66 -20.25 -14.26
N SER A 5 -0.67 -19.79 -13.49
CA SER A 5 0.04 -18.56 -13.80
C SER A 5 0.92 -18.79 -15.03
N LEU A 6 0.77 -17.93 -16.05
CA LEU A 6 1.67 -17.93 -17.19
C LEU A 6 3.09 -17.44 -16.84
N ILE A 7 3.24 -16.82 -15.67
CA ILE A 7 4.51 -16.36 -15.13
C ILE A 7 4.80 -17.19 -13.90
N PRO A 8 5.71 -18.18 -13.97
CA PRO A 8 6.03 -19.02 -12.83
C PRO A 8 6.65 -18.18 -11.70
N SER A 9 6.19 -18.41 -10.48
CA SER A 9 6.84 -17.89 -9.28
C SER A 9 8.08 -18.75 -8.96
N ALA A 10 9.06 -18.15 -8.26
CA ALA A 10 10.16 -18.91 -7.72
C ALA A 10 9.65 -19.92 -6.67
N SER A 11 10.23 -21.11 -6.63
CA SER A 11 9.89 -22.10 -5.62
C SER A 11 10.27 -21.61 -4.23
N LYS A 12 9.30 -21.49 -3.33
CA LYS A 12 9.57 -21.09 -1.95
C LYS A 12 10.47 -22.10 -1.24
N GLU A 13 10.29 -23.39 -1.47
CA GLU A 13 11.07 -24.47 -0.86
C GLU A 13 12.55 -24.35 -1.24
N GLU A 14 12.84 -24.11 -2.53
CA GLU A 14 14.21 -23.93 -3.01
C GLU A 14 14.85 -22.65 -2.45
N LEU A 15 14.09 -21.54 -2.41
CA LEU A 15 14.57 -20.29 -1.84
C LEU A 15 14.86 -20.41 -0.33
N VAL A 16 13.98 -21.06 0.42
CA VAL A 16 14.19 -21.31 1.86
C VAL A 16 15.45 -22.15 2.07
N LYS A 17 15.63 -23.22 1.31
CA LYS A 17 16.84 -24.07 1.37
C LYS A 17 18.11 -23.29 1.05
N GLU A 18 18.03 -22.37 0.08
CA GLU A 18 19.19 -21.57 -0.36
C GLU A 18 19.58 -20.49 0.64
N TYR A 19 18.60 -19.79 1.25
CA TYR A 19 18.87 -18.54 1.97
C TYR A 19 18.68 -18.60 3.48
N VAL A 20 17.74 -19.41 4.01
CA VAL A 20 17.45 -19.39 5.44
C VAL A 20 18.64 -19.89 6.25
N GLY A 21 18.96 -19.16 7.32
CA GLY A 21 20.12 -19.39 8.18
C GLY A 21 21.40 -18.69 7.71
N LYS A 22 21.45 -18.15 6.48
CA LYS A 22 22.55 -17.30 6.02
C LYS A 22 22.45 -15.89 6.59
N SER A 23 23.59 -15.20 6.72
CA SER A 23 23.62 -13.78 7.01
C SER A 23 23.39 -12.96 5.75
N LEU A 24 22.84 -11.74 5.89
CA LEU A 24 22.79 -10.77 4.80
C LEU A 24 24.16 -10.46 4.20
N HIS A 25 25.24 -10.67 4.96
CA HIS A 25 26.60 -10.51 4.47
C HIS A 25 27.02 -11.58 3.44
N ASP A 26 26.33 -12.72 3.41
CA ASP A 26 26.70 -13.89 2.59
C ASP A 26 25.83 -14.08 1.33
N VAL A 27 24.83 -13.19 1.11
CA VAL A 27 23.90 -13.34 -0.02
C VAL A 27 24.22 -12.39 -1.16
N PRO A 28 23.85 -12.72 -2.41
CA PRO A 28 24.06 -11.85 -3.56
C PRO A 28 23.32 -10.51 -3.47
N CYS A 29 23.88 -9.47 -4.08
CA CYS A 29 23.29 -8.14 -4.24
C CYS A 29 23.00 -7.85 -5.72
N PRO A 30 21.97 -7.01 -6.03
CA PRO A 30 21.05 -6.42 -5.07
C PRO A 30 19.96 -7.41 -4.61
N ALA A 31 19.44 -7.21 -3.39
CA ALA A 31 18.33 -7.98 -2.82
C ALA A 31 17.39 -7.08 -2.01
N VAL A 32 16.10 -7.45 -1.93
CA VAL A 32 15.15 -6.78 -1.02
C VAL A 32 15.12 -7.50 0.31
N VAL A 33 15.28 -6.73 1.38
CA VAL A 33 15.22 -7.21 2.76
C VAL A 33 14.00 -6.59 3.43
N LEU A 34 13.21 -7.42 4.11
CA LEU A 34 12.09 -7.01 4.95
C LEU A 34 12.35 -7.40 6.40
N ASP A 35 12.14 -6.46 7.30
CA ASP A 35 12.19 -6.72 8.75
C ASP A 35 10.81 -7.12 9.26
N ILE A 36 10.66 -8.38 9.69
CA ILE A 36 9.39 -8.94 10.16
C ILE A 36 8.89 -8.27 11.44
N SER A 37 9.78 -7.81 12.33
CA SER A 37 9.41 -7.14 13.58
C SER A 37 8.68 -5.83 13.31
N LYS A 38 9.19 -5.04 12.36
CA LYS A 38 8.57 -3.79 11.90
C LYS A 38 7.28 -4.04 11.13
N LEU A 39 7.27 -5.04 10.22
CA LEU A 39 6.05 -5.42 9.49
C LEU A 39 4.92 -5.80 10.43
N ARG A 40 5.19 -6.65 11.44
CA ARG A 40 4.20 -7.04 12.45
C ARG A 40 3.68 -5.83 13.21
N LYS A 41 4.59 -4.97 13.69
CA LYS A 41 4.20 -3.76 14.41
C LYS A 41 3.30 -2.86 13.57
N ASN A 42 3.69 -2.54 12.34
CA ASN A 42 2.92 -1.67 11.45
C ASN A 42 1.53 -2.26 11.13
N CYS A 43 1.43 -3.58 10.93
CA CYS A 43 0.16 -4.25 10.70
C CYS A 43 -0.72 -4.25 11.96
N THR A 44 -0.15 -4.56 13.12
CA THR A 44 -0.88 -4.56 14.41
C THR A 44 -1.40 -3.17 14.74
N ASP A 45 -0.57 -2.15 14.62
CA ASP A 45 -0.94 -0.74 14.87
C ASP A 45 -2.14 -0.32 14.00
N MET A 46 -2.19 -0.72 12.72
CA MET A 46 -3.31 -0.42 11.83
C MET A 46 -4.58 -1.17 12.25
N LEU A 47 -4.48 -2.47 12.52
CA LEU A 47 -5.63 -3.29 12.95
C LEU A 47 -6.22 -2.79 14.27
N GLU A 48 -5.39 -2.46 15.25
CA GLU A 48 -5.82 -1.87 16.52
C GLU A 48 -6.51 -0.52 16.32
N THR A 49 -5.97 0.31 15.41
CA THR A 49 -6.54 1.61 15.08
C THR A 49 -7.94 1.49 14.51
N VAL A 50 -8.12 0.69 13.45
CA VAL A 50 -9.44 0.54 12.80
C VAL A 50 -10.46 -0.12 13.71
N ASN A 51 -10.04 -1.10 14.53
CA ASN A 51 -10.88 -1.75 15.52
C ASN A 51 -11.34 -0.76 16.61
N SER A 52 -10.44 0.06 17.15
CA SER A 52 -10.74 1.06 18.17
C SER A 52 -11.71 2.13 17.66
N LEU A 53 -11.62 2.48 16.38
CA LEU A 53 -12.50 3.42 15.71
C LEU A 53 -13.78 2.77 15.14
N LYS A 54 -13.93 1.44 15.26
CA LYS A 54 -15.05 0.66 14.72
C LYS A 54 -15.22 0.84 13.21
N CYS A 55 -14.11 0.97 12.48
CA CYS A 55 -14.08 1.03 11.04
C CYS A 55 -13.84 -0.37 10.45
N GLY A 56 -14.42 -0.64 9.28
CA GLY A 56 -14.04 -1.78 8.45
C GLY A 56 -12.59 -1.63 7.97
N TRP A 57 -11.96 -2.75 7.69
CA TRP A 57 -10.59 -2.79 7.18
C TRP A 57 -10.51 -3.54 5.86
N ARG A 58 -9.77 -2.98 4.88
CA ARG A 58 -9.52 -3.61 3.60
C ARG A 58 -8.05 -3.46 3.21
N ALA A 59 -7.29 -4.56 3.27
CA ALA A 59 -5.86 -4.58 2.99
C ALA A 59 -5.57 -4.50 1.49
N HIS A 60 -4.78 -3.50 1.04
CA HIS A 60 -4.32 -3.45 -0.35
C HIS A 60 -2.96 -4.15 -0.49
N ILE A 61 -2.91 -5.22 -1.28
CA ILE A 61 -1.76 -6.13 -1.35
C ILE A 61 -0.78 -5.87 -2.50
N LYS A 62 -1.02 -4.83 -3.32
CA LYS A 62 -0.23 -4.51 -4.53
C LYS A 62 1.25 -4.25 -4.24
N THR A 63 1.59 -3.74 -3.05
CA THR A 63 2.96 -3.34 -2.72
C THR A 63 3.88 -4.55 -2.65
N HIS A 64 3.46 -5.58 -1.92
CA HIS A 64 4.28 -6.76 -1.66
C HIS A 64 3.94 -7.97 -2.52
N LYS A 65 2.65 -8.18 -2.87
CA LYS A 65 2.17 -9.33 -3.65
C LYS A 65 2.65 -10.69 -3.07
N THR A 66 2.44 -10.90 -1.77
CA THR A 66 2.81 -12.13 -1.05
C THR A 66 1.68 -12.60 -0.15
N THR A 67 1.55 -13.91 0.04
CA THR A 67 0.58 -14.51 0.96
C THR A 67 0.89 -14.16 2.41
N GLU A 68 2.16 -14.22 2.79
CA GLU A 68 2.61 -14.07 4.17
C GLU A 68 2.32 -12.66 4.72
N LEU A 69 2.65 -11.61 3.96
CA LEU A 69 2.34 -10.25 4.42
C LEU A 69 0.84 -9.96 4.37
N THR A 70 0.10 -10.58 3.44
CA THR A 70 -1.38 -10.49 3.46
C THR A 70 -1.96 -11.05 4.75
N ARG A 71 -1.45 -12.18 5.26
CA ARG A 71 -1.87 -12.72 6.57
C ARG A 71 -1.68 -11.71 7.69
N LEU A 72 -0.53 -11.05 7.75
CA LEU A 72 -0.25 -10.02 8.76
C LEU A 72 -1.19 -8.81 8.63
N GLN A 73 -1.50 -8.37 7.40
CA GLN A 73 -2.41 -7.25 7.16
C GLN A 73 -3.85 -7.56 7.58
N ILE A 74 -4.31 -8.80 7.38
CA ILE A 74 -5.66 -9.25 7.74
C ILE A 74 -5.76 -9.60 9.22
N GLY A 75 -4.66 -10.09 9.81
CA GLY A 75 -4.62 -10.54 11.20
C GLY A 75 -5.41 -11.84 11.45
N ASP A 76 -5.26 -12.38 12.65
CA ASP A 76 -5.82 -13.67 13.06
C ASP A 76 -7.24 -13.56 13.66
N GLY A 77 -7.78 -12.35 13.74
CA GLY A 77 -9.13 -12.11 14.29
C GLY A 77 -10.26 -12.72 13.43
N PRO A 78 -11.46 -12.86 14.00
CA PRO A 78 -12.61 -13.45 13.31
C PRO A 78 -13.27 -12.51 12.27
N GLY A 79 -12.79 -11.28 12.15
CA GLY A 79 -13.31 -10.29 11.22
C GLY A 79 -13.18 -10.70 9.75
N PRO A 80 -13.87 -10.00 8.83
CA PRO A 80 -13.82 -10.31 7.42
C PRO A 80 -12.41 -10.11 6.85
N ALA A 81 -12.02 -10.99 5.91
CA ALA A 81 -10.79 -10.86 5.13
C ALA A 81 -11.08 -10.09 3.84
N ASN A 82 -11.17 -8.77 3.93
CA ASN A 82 -11.39 -7.88 2.80
C ASN A 82 -10.05 -7.41 2.22
N ILE A 83 -9.88 -7.59 0.91
CA ILE A 83 -8.62 -7.32 0.20
C ILE A 83 -8.88 -6.41 -1.00
N VAL A 84 -7.93 -5.54 -1.30
CA VAL A 84 -7.86 -4.79 -2.55
C VAL A 84 -6.73 -5.33 -3.40
N VAL A 85 -7.02 -5.58 -4.66
CA VAL A 85 -6.03 -5.96 -5.68
C VAL A 85 -6.01 -4.96 -6.83
N SER A 86 -4.85 -4.73 -7.42
CA SER A 86 -4.69 -3.88 -8.62
C SER A 86 -4.63 -4.68 -9.91
N THR A 87 -4.25 -5.96 -9.83
CA THR A 87 -4.11 -6.84 -10.99
C THR A 87 -4.83 -8.15 -10.79
N VAL A 88 -5.17 -8.81 -11.91
CA VAL A 88 -5.84 -10.12 -11.83
C VAL A 88 -4.90 -11.19 -11.26
N VAL A 89 -3.59 -11.08 -11.51
CA VAL A 89 -2.59 -12.00 -10.90
C VAL A 89 -2.63 -11.95 -9.37
N GLU A 90 -2.79 -10.77 -8.77
CA GLU A 90 -2.99 -10.64 -7.33
C GLU A 90 -4.25 -11.37 -6.88
N ALA A 91 -5.37 -11.17 -7.61
CA ALA A 91 -6.63 -11.84 -7.30
C ALA A 91 -6.53 -13.36 -7.36
N GLU A 92 -5.89 -13.90 -8.40
CA GLU A 92 -5.72 -15.34 -8.60
C GLU A 92 -4.84 -15.99 -7.54
N ASN A 93 -3.69 -15.37 -7.23
CA ASN A 93 -2.73 -15.92 -6.28
C ASN A 93 -3.19 -15.88 -4.83
N ILE A 94 -4.10 -14.95 -4.47
CA ILE A 94 -4.60 -14.85 -3.10
C ILE A 94 -5.80 -15.77 -2.82
N VAL A 95 -6.47 -16.31 -3.85
CA VAL A 95 -7.62 -17.20 -3.68
C VAL A 95 -7.37 -18.35 -2.71
N PRO A 96 -6.23 -19.10 -2.74
CA PRO A 96 -5.99 -20.18 -1.80
C PRO A 96 -6.08 -19.74 -0.33
N LEU A 97 -5.47 -18.61 0.03
CA LEU A 97 -5.55 -18.04 1.37
C LEU A 97 -6.99 -17.66 1.77
N LEU A 98 -7.74 -17.08 0.84
CA LEU A 98 -9.12 -16.69 1.12
C LEU A 98 -10.04 -17.91 1.27
N LEU A 99 -9.79 -19.00 0.55
CA LEU A 99 -10.51 -20.26 0.75
C LEU A 99 -10.19 -20.89 2.11
N GLU A 100 -8.96 -20.77 2.58
CA GLU A 100 -8.58 -21.17 3.95
C GLU A 100 -9.40 -20.38 4.97
N TYR A 101 -9.38 -19.04 4.93
CA TYR A 101 -10.19 -18.20 5.82
C TYR A 101 -11.69 -18.49 5.73
N LYS A 102 -12.20 -18.76 4.53
CA LYS A 102 -13.60 -19.14 4.34
C LYS A 102 -13.93 -20.48 5.01
N SER A 103 -13.01 -21.44 4.96
CA SER A 103 -13.17 -22.74 5.66
C SER A 103 -13.18 -22.60 7.18
N GLU A 104 -12.56 -21.56 7.70
CA GLU A 104 -12.57 -21.17 9.11
C GLU A 104 -13.82 -20.34 9.50
N GLY A 105 -14.73 -20.10 8.57
CA GLY A 105 -15.97 -19.36 8.79
C GLY A 105 -15.86 -17.84 8.63
N ARG A 106 -14.72 -17.31 8.18
CA ARG A 106 -14.56 -15.86 7.92
C ARG A 106 -15.22 -15.46 6.59
N ALA A 107 -15.85 -14.31 6.56
CA ALA A 107 -16.26 -13.68 5.31
C ALA A 107 -15.04 -13.24 4.53
N VAL A 108 -15.05 -13.41 3.19
CA VAL A 108 -13.93 -13.06 2.32
C VAL A 108 -14.41 -12.22 1.14
N ASN A 109 -13.64 -11.19 0.77
CA ASN A 109 -13.95 -10.38 -0.41
C ASN A 109 -12.67 -9.84 -1.05
N ILE A 110 -12.58 -9.94 -2.38
CA ILE A 110 -11.57 -9.27 -3.20
C ILE A 110 -12.23 -8.08 -3.91
N LEU A 111 -11.73 -6.88 -3.70
CA LEU A 111 -12.04 -5.73 -4.55
C LEU A 111 -10.98 -5.60 -5.64
N TYR A 112 -11.37 -5.85 -6.90
CA TYR A 112 -10.56 -5.51 -8.06
C TYR A 112 -10.65 -3.99 -8.29
N SER A 113 -9.61 -3.26 -7.93
CA SER A 113 -9.63 -1.80 -7.77
C SER A 113 -9.24 -0.99 -9.00
N PHE A 114 -8.93 -1.65 -10.10
CA PHE A 114 -8.80 -0.97 -11.39
C PHE A 114 -10.16 -0.89 -12.07
N PRO A 115 -10.50 0.22 -12.76
CA PRO A 115 -11.76 0.31 -13.50
C PRO A 115 -11.94 -0.87 -14.46
N LEU A 116 -13.09 -1.53 -14.38
CA LEU A 116 -13.32 -2.82 -15.02
C LEU A 116 -13.24 -2.74 -16.55
N THR A 117 -12.44 -3.61 -17.15
CA THR A 117 -12.35 -3.76 -18.61
C THR A 117 -12.86 -5.14 -19.06
N SER A 118 -13.19 -5.28 -20.35
CA SER A 118 -13.66 -6.56 -20.91
C SER A 118 -12.57 -7.65 -20.90
N GLY A 119 -11.29 -7.26 -21.00
CA GLY A 119 -10.17 -8.21 -21.08
C GLY A 119 -9.91 -9.04 -19.82
N VAL A 120 -10.47 -8.63 -18.67
CA VAL A 120 -10.28 -9.35 -17.39
C VAL A 120 -11.49 -10.19 -16.97
N VAL A 121 -12.61 -10.12 -17.72
CA VAL A 121 -13.88 -10.76 -17.37
C VAL A 121 -13.72 -12.26 -17.13
N ASP A 122 -13.07 -12.98 -18.04
CA ASP A 122 -12.94 -14.44 -17.94
C ASP A 122 -12.14 -14.87 -16.70
N ARG A 123 -11.04 -14.16 -16.41
CA ARG A 123 -10.20 -14.46 -15.25
C ARG A 123 -10.92 -14.11 -13.95
N LEU A 124 -11.56 -12.94 -13.86
CA LEU A 124 -12.33 -12.54 -12.68
C LEU A 124 -13.57 -13.41 -12.47
N SER A 125 -14.18 -13.94 -13.52
CA SER A 125 -15.29 -14.92 -13.40
C SER A 125 -14.84 -16.21 -12.71
N LYS A 126 -13.61 -16.69 -12.99
CA LYS A 126 -13.03 -17.86 -12.30
C LYS A 126 -12.82 -17.56 -10.80
N VAL A 127 -12.31 -16.38 -10.47
CA VAL A 127 -12.14 -15.94 -9.08
C VAL A 127 -13.50 -15.85 -8.37
N SER A 128 -14.50 -15.23 -9.03
CA SER A 128 -15.87 -15.13 -8.51
C SER A 128 -16.48 -16.51 -8.22
N THR A 129 -16.34 -17.44 -9.16
CA THR A 129 -16.84 -18.83 -8.97
C THR A 129 -16.13 -19.54 -7.81
N ALA A 130 -14.82 -19.36 -7.67
CA ALA A 130 -14.05 -20.00 -6.60
C ALA A 130 -14.45 -19.49 -5.21
N LEU A 131 -14.62 -18.16 -5.07
CA LEU A 131 -14.97 -17.55 -3.79
C LEU A 131 -16.49 -17.60 -3.47
N GLY A 132 -17.34 -17.73 -4.51
CA GLY A 132 -18.78 -17.77 -4.36
C GLY A 132 -19.43 -16.40 -4.09
N PRO A 133 -20.69 -16.38 -3.61
CA PRO A 133 -21.43 -15.14 -3.35
C PRO A 133 -20.67 -14.20 -2.42
N ASN A 134 -20.71 -12.90 -2.74
CA ASN A 134 -20.00 -11.81 -2.06
C ASN A 134 -18.46 -11.92 -2.10
N GLY A 135 -17.87 -12.91 -2.76
CA GLY A 135 -16.43 -13.12 -2.81
C GLY A 135 -15.66 -12.11 -3.68
N ILE A 136 -16.34 -11.42 -4.62
CA ILE A 136 -15.71 -10.43 -5.50
C ILE A 136 -16.48 -9.12 -5.53
N SER A 137 -15.75 -8.02 -5.50
CA SER A 137 -16.22 -6.66 -5.75
C SER A 137 -15.49 -6.07 -6.95
N LEU A 138 -16.18 -5.30 -7.76
CA LEU A 138 -15.69 -4.71 -8.99
C LEU A 138 -15.71 -3.19 -8.91
N MET A 139 -14.64 -2.55 -9.33
CA MET A 139 -14.55 -1.08 -9.39
C MET A 139 -15.07 -0.58 -10.73
N ILE A 140 -15.93 0.41 -10.71
CA ILE A 140 -16.45 1.07 -11.92
C ILE A 140 -16.47 2.59 -11.76
N ASP A 141 -16.24 3.29 -12.86
CA ASP A 141 -16.32 4.76 -12.97
C ASP A 141 -16.91 5.24 -14.32
N HIS A 142 -17.43 4.30 -15.12
CA HIS A 142 -18.06 4.63 -16.40
C HIS A 142 -19.21 3.67 -16.73
N PRO A 143 -20.37 4.14 -17.24
CA PRO A 143 -21.52 3.27 -17.56
C PRO A 143 -21.21 2.12 -18.52
N SER A 144 -20.29 2.28 -19.47
CA SER A 144 -19.93 1.20 -20.42
C SER A 144 -19.32 -0.03 -19.75
N GLN A 145 -18.76 0.09 -18.55
CA GLN A 145 -18.16 -1.02 -17.79
C GLN A 145 -19.24 -1.99 -17.27
N LEU A 146 -20.48 -1.54 -17.16
CA LEU A 146 -21.61 -2.37 -16.71
C LEU A 146 -21.89 -3.57 -17.63
N ARG A 147 -21.46 -3.52 -18.90
CA ARG A 147 -21.49 -4.68 -19.79
C ARG A 147 -20.57 -5.79 -19.29
N SER A 148 -19.37 -5.44 -18.80
CA SER A 148 -18.42 -6.39 -18.24
C SER A 148 -18.89 -6.93 -16.87
N VAL A 149 -19.58 -6.10 -16.07
CA VAL A 149 -20.25 -6.55 -14.82
C VAL A 149 -21.30 -7.60 -15.15
N ALA A 150 -22.19 -7.32 -16.10
CA ALA A 150 -23.23 -8.25 -16.54
C ALA A 150 -22.64 -9.56 -17.10
N ALA A 151 -21.58 -9.47 -17.89
CA ALA A 151 -20.90 -10.65 -18.43
C ALA A 151 -20.28 -11.56 -17.34
N ILE A 152 -19.79 -11.00 -16.23
CA ILE A 152 -19.35 -11.79 -15.08
C ILE A 152 -20.55 -12.49 -14.44
N HIS A 153 -21.65 -11.78 -14.23
CA HIS A 153 -22.87 -12.39 -13.71
C HIS A 153 -23.39 -13.52 -14.61
N GLU A 154 -23.48 -13.30 -15.91
CA GLU A 154 -23.91 -14.33 -16.87
C GLU A 154 -23.06 -15.59 -16.84
N LYS A 155 -21.73 -15.43 -16.69
CA LYS A 155 -20.78 -16.56 -16.63
C LYS A 155 -20.82 -17.33 -15.32
N THR A 156 -21.14 -16.66 -14.22
CA THR A 156 -21.01 -17.24 -12.86
C THR A 156 -22.36 -17.55 -12.21
N ASN A 157 -23.43 -16.94 -12.69
CA ASN A 157 -24.73 -16.88 -12.03
C ASN A 157 -24.66 -16.30 -10.59
N ILE A 158 -23.64 -15.49 -10.30
CA ILE A 158 -23.41 -14.81 -9.01
C ILE A 158 -23.42 -13.31 -9.30
N PRO A 159 -24.32 -12.51 -8.73
CA PRO A 159 -24.28 -11.06 -8.83
C PRO A 159 -23.00 -10.53 -8.15
N PRO A 160 -22.04 -9.91 -8.88
CA PRO A 160 -20.87 -9.34 -8.24
C PRO A 160 -21.25 -8.10 -7.44
N LEU A 161 -20.50 -7.84 -6.36
CA LEU A 161 -20.56 -6.57 -5.66
C LEU A 161 -19.91 -5.48 -6.51
N VAL A 162 -20.40 -4.24 -6.42
CA VAL A 162 -19.90 -3.11 -7.19
C VAL A 162 -19.58 -1.95 -6.26
N PHE A 163 -18.40 -1.37 -6.43
CA PHE A 163 -18.01 -0.07 -5.89
C PHE A 163 -17.96 0.97 -7.01
N ILE A 164 -18.61 2.12 -6.80
CA ILE A 164 -18.44 3.27 -7.68
C ILE A 164 -17.21 4.04 -7.23
N LYS A 165 -16.26 4.25 -8.16
CA LYS A 165 -15.06 5.05 -7.92
C LYS A 165 -15.40 6.52 -7.99
N ILE A 166 -15.02 7.26 -6.91
CA ILE A 166 -15.24 8.69 -6.79
C ILE A 166 -13.90 9.42 -6.92
N ASP A 167 -13.89 10.45 -7.75
CA ASP A 167 -12.78 11.40 -7.83
C ASP A 167 -13.06 12.57 -6.87
N MET A 168 -12.28 12.64 -5.81
CA MET A 168 -12.38 13.68 -4.79
C MET A 168 -11.40 14.84 -5.03
N GLY A 169 -10.92 15.01 -6.26
CA GLY A 169 -10.00 16.10 -6.65
C GLY A 169 -8.60 15.64 -7.06
N GLY A 170 -8.31 14.34 -6.99
CA GLY A 170 -7.03 13.78 -7.42
C GLY A 170 -6.88 13.59 -8.93
N HIS A 171 -7.98 13.67 -9.68
CA HIS A 171 -8.07 13.60 -11.15
C HIS A 171 -7.33 12.41 -11.79
N ARG A 172 -7.27 11.26 -11.07
CA ARG A 172 -6.62 10.05 -11.55
C ARG A 172 -7.61 9.04 -12.15
N ALA A 173 -8.73 8.81 -11.47
CA ALA A 173 -9.82 7.94 -11.90
C ALA A 173 -11.04 8.17 -11.00
N GLY A 174 -12.22 7.92 -11.51
CA GLY A 174 -13.49 8.07 -10.81
C GLY A 174 -14.40 9.12 -11.43
N VAL A 175 -15.66 9.10 -11.01
CA VAL A 175 -16.63 10.15 -11.34
C VAL A 175 -16.59 11.25 -10.30
N ILE A 176 -16.78 12.49 -10.73
CA ILE A 176 -16.82 13.67 -9.85
C ILE A 176 -18.25 13.79 -9.30
N PRO A 177 -18.44 13.89 -7.97
CA PRO A 177 -19.75 14.10 -7.35
C PRO A 177 -20.51 15.27 -7.95
N GLY A 178 -21.84 15.16 -8.09
CA GLY A 178 -22.70 16.21 -8.60
C GLY A 178 -22.63 16.44 -10.13
N THR A 179 -21.87 15.64 -10.87
CA THR A 179 -21.82 15.72 -12.34
C THR A 179 -22.86 14.81 -12.98
N GLU A 180 -23.29 15.18 -14.19
CA GLU A 180 -24.22 14.37 -14.98
C GLU A 180 -23.70 12.94 -15.20
N THR A 181 -22.39 12.77 -15.43
CA THR A 181 -21.77 11.45 -15.58
C THR A 181 -21.88 10.60 -14.31
N CYS A 182 -21.72 11.21 -13.13
CA CYS A 182 -21.92 10.55 -11.84
C CYS A 182 -23.37 10.08 -11.70
N SER A 183 -24.34 10.95 -11.93
CA SER A 183 -25.79 10.65 -11.83
C SER A 183 -26.22 9.57 -12.82
N GLN A 184 -25.71 9.59 -14.05
CA GLN A 184 -25.96 8.56 -15.06
C GLN A 184 -25.40 7.21 -14.65
N LEU A 185 -24.18 7.17 -14.10
CA LEU A 185 -23.56 5.93 -13.61
C LEU A 185 -24.37 5.35 -12.44
N ILE A 186 -24.70 6.17 -11.45
CA ILE A 186 -25.53 5.78 -10.28
C ILE A 186 -26.86 5.18 -10.75
N SER A 187 -27.59 5.87 -11.63
CA SER A 187 -28.89 5.41 -12.15
C SER A 187 -28.77 4.06 -12.86
N SER A 188 -27.69 3.89 -13.64
CA SER A 188 -27.44 2.66 -14.37
C SER A 188 -27.12 1.49 -13.44
N VAL A 189 -26.29 1.71 -12.41
CA VAL A 189 -25.96 0.69 -11.38
C VAL A 189 -27.20 0.29 -10.58
N ILE A 190 -27.99 1.24 -10.13
CA ILE A 190 -29.23 0.98 -9.40
C ILE A 190 -30.21 0.16 -10.25
N THR A 191 -30.30 0.46 -11.55
CA THR A 191 -31.14 -0.32 -12.48
C THR A 191 -30.68 -1.78 -12.56
N LEU A 192 -29.36 -2.05 -12.64
CA LEU A 192 -28.85 -3.42 -12.65
C LEU A 192 -28.99 -4.10 -11.29
N THR A 193 -28.88 -3.35 -10.19
CA THR A 193 -29.11 -3.87 -8.84
C THR A 193 -30.56 -4.30 -8.65
N LYS A 194 -31.53 -3.50 -9.10
CA LYS A 194 -32.97 -3.88 -9.09
C LYS A 194 -33.28 -5.12 -9.93
N ARG A 195 -32.45 -5.40 -10.94
CA ARG A 195 -32.55 -6.61 -11.79
C ARG A 195 -31.73 -7.80 -11.26
N ASN A 196 -31.09 -7.66 -10.12
CA ASN A 196 -30.21 -8.65 -9.51
C ASN A 196 -29.03 -9.10 -10.42
N VAL A 197 -28.56 -8.20 -11.29
CA VAL A 197 -27.38 -8.42 -12.14
C VAL A 197 -26.08 -8.10 -11.39
N CYS A 198 -26.13 -7.13 -10.48
CA CYS A 198 -25.05 -6.80 -9.55
C CYS A 198 -25.65 -6.27 -8.24
N ILE A 199 -24.80 -6.03 -7.25
CA ILE A 199 -25.20 -5.41 -5.98
C ILE A 199 -24.36 -4.15 -5.81
N LEU A 200 -25.00 -2.96 -5.76
CA LEU A 200 -24.29 -1.75 -5.35
C LEU A 200 -23.91 -1.91 -3.88
N HIS A 201 -22.62 -2.09 -3.61
CA HIS A 201 -22.08 -2.39 -2.28
C HIS A 201 -21.51 -1.17 -1.61
N GLY A 202 -20.90 -0.27 -2.38
CA GLY A 202 -20.26 0.89 -1.77
C GLY A 202 -19.75 1.94 -2.75
N LEU A 203 -19.17 2.97 -2.16
CA LEU A 203 -18.46 4.06 -2.82
C LEU A 203 -16.99 3.99 -2.40
N TYR A 204 -16.07 4.31 -3.29
CA TYR A 204 -14.64 4.19 -3.05
C TYR A 204 -13.90 5.45 -3.47
N SER A 205 -13.12 6.03 -2.58
CA SER A 205 -12.21 7.13 -2.86
C SER A 205 -10.75 6.71 -2.66
N HIS A 206 -9.81 7.49 -3.19
CA HIS A 206 -8.37 7.31 -2.94
C HIS A 206 -7.65 8.62 -3.17
N ALA A 207 -7.26 9.28 -2.10
CA ALA A 207 -6.53 10.54 -2.13
C ALA A 207 -5.03 10.33 -2.46
N GLY A 208 -4.70 9.93 -3.70
CA GLY A 208 -3.30 9.74 -4.11
C GLY A 208 -2.45 11.00 -3.97
N HIS A 209 -3.04 12.18 -4.07
CA HIS A 209 -2.38 13.47 -3.87
C HIS A 209 -2.07 13.78 -2.39
N SER A 210 -2.59 13.00 -1.42
CA SER A 210 -2.22 13.11 -0.01
C SER A 210 -0.75 12.83 0.29
N TYR A 211 -0.03 12.22 -0.65
CA TYR A 211 1.45 12.12 -0.60
C TYR A 211 2.15 13.49 -0.60
N SER A 212 1.43 14.56 -0.96
CA SER A 212 1.91 15.95 -0.83
C SER A 212 1.75 16.53 0.57
N SER A 213 1.03 15.86 1.49
CA SER A 213 0.88 16.34 2.87
C SER A 213 2.25 16.50 3.55
N ASN A 214 2.35 17.45 4.47
CA ASN A 214 3.57 17.78 5.21
C ASN A 214 3.30 17.97 6.71
N SER A 215 2.14 17.56 7.18
CA SER A 215 1.72 17.61 8.57
C SER A 215 0.60 16.63 8.87
N GLN A 216 0.38 16.34 10.14
CA GLN A 216 -0.74 15.53 10.61
C GLN A 216 -2.09 16.15 10.22
N THR A 217 -2.22 17.46 10.40
CA THR A 217 -3.42 18.24 10.05
C THR A 217 -3.75 18.11 8.56
N ALA A 218 -2.76 18.28 7.68
CA ALA A 218 -2.97 18.15 6.24
C ALA A 218 -3.40 16.73 5.83
N ALA A 219 -2.83 15.70 6.46
CA ALA A 219 -3.19 14.32 6.17
C ALA A 219 -4.61 13.97 6.68
N LEU A 220 -5.03 14.52 7.83
CA LEU A 220 -6.40 14.42 8.35
C LEU A 220 -7.40 15.15 7.46
N ASP A 221 -7.07 16.36 6.99
CA ASP A 221 -7.92 17.14 6.08
C ASP A 221 -8.17 16.36 4.76
N TYR A 222 -7.14 15.76 4.17
CA TYR A 222 -7.34 14.90 3.00
C TYR A 222 -8.26 13.71 3.29
N LEU A 223 -8.15 13.08 4.45
CA LEU A 223 -9.06 11.99 4.84
C LEU A 223 -10.49 12.49 5.00
N ARG A 224 -10.70 13.65 5.62
CA ARG A 224 -12.02 14.27 5.74
C ARG A 224 -12.64 14.58 4.39
N GLN A 225 -11.86 15.14 3.46
CA GLN A 225 -12.32 15.42 2.09
C GLN A 225 -12.70 14.13 1.33
N GLU A 226 -11.99 13.00 1.54
CA GLU A 226 -12.41 11.71 1.01
C GLU A 226 -13.80 11.32 1.48
N PHE A 227 -14.07 11.40 2.79
CA PHE A 227 -15.38 11.08 3.36
C PHE A 227 -16.49 12.03 2.89
N GLU A 228 -16.22 13.33 2.83
CA GLU A 228 -17.19 14.33 2.37
C GLU A 228 -17.61 14.07 0.92
N ALA A 229 -16.66 13.76 0.02
CA ALA A 229 -16.96 13.42 -1.35
C ALA A 229 -17.83 12.17 -1.48
N LEU A 230 -17.57 11.14 -0.65
CA LEU A 230 -18.39 9.93 -0.62
C LEU A 230 -19.77 10.19 -0.03
N LEU A 231 -19.89 11.04 1.00
CA LEU A 231 -21.17 11.41 1.60
C LEU A 231 -22.05 12.19 0.62
N ILE A 232 -21.49 13.16 -0.10
CA ILE A 232 -22.20 13.89 -1.17
C ILE A 232 -22.72 12.91 -2.24
N THR A 233 -21.89 11.95 -2.66
CA THR A 233 -22.31 10.93 -3.64
C THR A 233 -23.37 9.99 -3.07
N TYR A 234 -23.30 9.65 -1.78
CA TYR A 234 -24.32 8.83 -1.12
C TYR A 234 -25.69 9.51 -1.16
N GLU A 235 -25.76 10.81 -0.95
CA GLU A 235 -27.03 11.56 -1.07
C GLU A 235 -27.61 11.49 -2.51
N GLU A 236 -26.76 11.52 -3.53
CA GLU A 236 -27.23 11.29 -4.92
C GLU A 236 -27.76 9.85 -5.09
N VAL A 237 -27.03 8.84 -4.56
CA VAL A 237 -27.50 7.44 -4.61
C VAL A 237 -28.83 7.29 -3.91
N HIS A 238 -28.99 7.88 -2.72
CA HIS A 238 -30.21 7.83 -1.95
C HIS A 238 -31.40 8.46 -2.71
N SER A 239 -31.19 9.60 -3.34
CA SER A 239 -32.18 10.30 -4.17
C SER A 239 -32.65 9.43 -5.34
N VAL A 240 -31.74 8.75 -6.06
CA VAL A 240 -32.07 7.90 -7.21
C VAL A 240 -32.69 6.57 -6.79
N ALA A 241 -32.22 5.97 -5.70
CA ALA A 241 -32.73 4.68 -5.22
C ALA A 241 -34.13 4.81 -4.61
N ALA A 242 -34.48 5.98 -4.09
CA ALA A 242 -35.72 6.27 -3.31
C ALA A 242 -35.79 5.43 -2.01
N THR A 243 -34.74 4.78 -1.60
CA THR A 243 -34.64 3.97 -0.37
C THR A 243 -33.24 4.12 0.23
N LYS A 244 -33.14 4.03 1.56
CA LYS A 244 -31.82 3.96 2.22
C LYS A 244 -31.13 2.65 1.84
N LEU A 245 -29.90 2.76 1.32
CA LEU A 245 -29.04 1.62 1.05
C LEU A 245 -27.88 1.63 2.06
N PRO A 246 -27.63 0.53 2.79
CA PRO A 246 -26.49 0.44 3.69
C PRO A 246 -25.21 0.24 2.85
N LEU A 247 -24.58 1.34 2.45
CA LEU A 247 -23.38 1.31 1.63
C LEU A 247 -22.10 1.33 2.49
N VAL A 248 -21.06 0.71 1.98
CA VAL A 248 -19.69 0.85 2.48
C VAL A 248 -19.05 2.08 1.84
N LEU A 249 -18.61 3.03 2.67
CA LEU A 249 -17.82 4.19 2.24
C LEU A 249 -16.34 3.89 2.49
N SER A 250 -15.64 3.46 1.43
CA SER A 250 -14.26 2.99 1.51
C SER A 250 -13.30 4.09 1.08
N VAL A 251 -12.42 4.52 1.99
CA VAL A 251 -11.46 5.62 1.78
C VAL A 251 -10.05 5.18 2.14
N GLY A 252 -9.05 5.80 1.51
CA GLY A 252 -7.66 5.69 1.94
C GLY A 252 -6.62 5.79 0.83
N ALA A 253 -5.54 6.38 1.23
CA ALA A 253 -4.18 6.23 0.73
C ALA A 253 -3.33 6.01 1.97
N THR A 254 -2.08 5.52 1.87
CA THR A 254 -1.32 5.27 3.11
C THR A 254 -1.19 6.51 4.00
N PRO A 255 -0.96 7.75 3.48
CA PRO A 255 -0.94 8.92 4.34
C PRO A 255 -2.26 9.17 5.08
N THR A 256 -3.40 9.15 4.38
CA THR A 256 -4.71 9.40 5.00
C THR A 256 -5.12 8.27 5.93
N SER A 257 -4.85 7.02 5.55
CA SER A 257 -5.15 5.84 6.39
C SER A 257 -4.28 5.76 7.64
N SER A 258 -3.02 6.22 7.57
CA SER A 258 -2.16 6.33 8.75
C SER A 258 -2.63 7.47 9.66
N ALA A 259 -3.01 8.61 9.07
CA ALA A 259 -3.44 9.80 9.83
C ALA A 259 -4.67 9.55 10.71
N ILE A 260 -5.54 8.58 10.36
CA ILE A 260 -6.73 8.28 11.20
C ILE A 260 -6.35 7.90 12.64
N ARG A 261 -5.11 7.40 12.88
CA ARG A 261 -4.60 7.07 14.20
C ARG A 261 -4.52 8.31 15.10
N ASN A 262 -4.36 9.52 14.55
CA ASN A 262 -4.37 10.77 15.32
C ASN A 262 -5.68 10.98 16.11
N LEU A 263 -6.79 10.36 15.71
CA LEU A 263 -8.06 10.42 16.43
C LEU A 263 -8.00 9.73 17.80
N LEU A 264 -7.01 8.88 18.02
CA LEU A 264 -6.76 8.11 19.26
C LEU A 264 -5.63 8.71 20.10
N LEU A 265 -4.89 9.69 19.57
CA LEU A 265 -3.76 10.32 20.25
C LEU A 265 -4.21 11.58 20.99
N SER A 266 -3.41 11.98 21.98
CA SER A 266 -3.58 13.27 22.66
C SER A 266 -2.85 14.34 21.86
N SER A 267 -3.52 15.42 21.51
CA SER A 267 -2.91 16.59 20.88
C SER A 267 -3.07 17.84 21.79
N THR A 268 -2.08 18.73 21.72
CA THR A 268 -2.10 20.04 22.35
C THR A 268 -2.26 21.18 21.33
N SER A 269 -2.16 20.87 20.05
CA SER A 269 -2.35 21.82 18.96
C SER A 269 -3.82 22.13 18.74
N SER A 270 -4.19 23.40 18.80
CA SER A 270 -5.58 23.85 18.54
C SER A 270 -6.01 23.51 17.11
N GLU A 271 -5.10 23.63 16.14
CA GLU A 271 -5.38 23.35 14.73
C GLU A 271 -5.67 21.87 14.52
N GLU A 272 -4.83 20.99 15.09
CA GLU A 272 -5.02 19.54 15.02
C GLU A 272 -6.31 19.09 15.73
N LEU A 273 -6.61 19.64 16.93
CA LEU A 273 -7.85 19.35 17.64
C LEU A 273 -9.10 19.76 16.85
N ASN A 274 -9.04 20.88 16.14
CA ASN A 274 -10.14 21.32 15.26
C ASN A 274 -10.35 20.34 14.12
N GLU A 275 -9.28 19.90 13.43
CA GLU A 275 -9.38 18.96 12.33
C GLU A 275 -9.85 17.58 12.80
N ILE A 276 -9.35 17.08 13.94
CA ILE A 276 -9.85 15.86 14.58
C ILE A 276 -11.35 15.96 14.87
N SER A 277 -11.82 17.08 15.39
CA SER A 277 -13.24 17.30 15.69
C SER A 277 -14.08 17.32 14.41
N ALA A 278 -13.61 17.98 13.35
CA ALA A 278 -14.28 18.04 12.06
C ALA A 278 -14.38 16.65 11.42
N LEU A 279 -13.28 15.89 11.42
CA LEU A 279 -13.27 14.51 10.91
C LEU A 279 -14.22 13.59 11.69
N LYS A 280 -14.22 13.67 13.03
CA LYS A 280 -15.17 12.91 13.88
C LYS A 280 -16.63 13.25 13.57
N ALA A 281 -16.93 14.52 13.30
CA ALA A 281 -18.26 14.96 12.91
C ALA A 281 -18.68 14.36 11.55
N THR A 282 -17.79 14.38 10.56
CA THR A 282 -18.04 13.76 9.24
C THR A 282 -18.26 12.24 9.37
N MET A 283 -17.42 11.55 10.16
CA MET A 283 -17.62 10.11 10.43
C MET A 283 -18.97 9.85 11.13
N GLY A 284 -19.36 10.69 12.08
CA GLY A 284 -20.69 10.63 12.73
C GLY A 284 -21.82 10.75 11.71
N ALA A 285 -21.75 11.73 10.81
CA ALA A 285 -22.76 11.91 9.76
C ALA A 285 -22.90 10.68 8.85
N ILE A 286 -21.80 9.98 8.54
CA ILE A 286 -21.83 8.72 7.77
C ILE A 286 -22.59 7.63 8.52
N HIS A 287 -22.37 7.49 9.82
CA HIS A 287 -23.09 6.52 10.66
C HIS A 287 -24.59 6.87 10.79
N ASP A 288 -24.91 8.17 10.92
CA ASP A 288 -26.30 8.64 11.05
C ASP A 288 -27.14 8.32 9.80
N VAL A 289 -26.54 8.28 8.62
CA VAL A 289 -27.23 7.87 7.39
C VAL A 289 -27.27 6.34 7.21
N GLY A 290 -26.66 5.57 8.10
CA GLY A 290 -26.65 4.11 8.10
C GLY A 290 -25.63 3.47 7.18
N CYS A 291 -24.56 4.20 6.82
CA CYS A 291 -23.43 3.70 6.05
C CYS A 291 -22.31 3.16 6.95
N GLU A 292 -21.52 2.25 6.41
CA GLU A 292 -20.34 1.70 7.06
C GLU A 292 -19.08 2.44 6.56
N ILE A 293 -18.15 2.73 7.48
CA ILE A 293 -16.84 3.29 7.15
C ILE A 293 -15.85 2.13 6.97
N GLU A 294 -15.14 2.13 5.85
CA GLU A 294 -14.05 1.18 5.59
C GLU A 294 -12.77 1.94 5.24
N ILE A 295 -11.68 1.60 5.91
CA ILE A 295 -10.34 2.14 5.63
C ILE A 295 -9.55 1.14 4.80
N HIS A 296 -8.84 1.64 3.76
CA HIS A 296 -7.94 0.80 2.98
C HIS A 296 -6.56 1.43 2.82
N ALA A 297 -5.51 0.61 2.88
CA ALA A 297 -4.13 1.03 2.67
C ALA A 297 -3.24 -0.12 2.17
N GLY A 298 -2.13 0.22 1.49
CA GLY A 298 -1.26 -0.78 0.90
C GLY A 298 0.21 -0.71 1.34
N VAL A 299 0.82 0.46 1.36
CA VAL A 299 2.26 0.61 1.61
C VAL A 299 2.60 0.63 3.12
N TYR A 300 1.63 0.89 3.97
CA TYR A 300 1.80 1.09 5.40
C TYR A 300 2.57 -0.04 6.14
N PRO A 301 2.53 -1.34 5.74
CA PRO A 301 3.31 -2.34 6.45
C PRO A 301 4.81 -2.18 6.22
N MET A 302 5.20 -1.81 5.00
CA MET A 302 6.60 -1.66 4.61
C MET A 302 7.13 -0.27 4.94
N LEU A 303 6.29 0.76 4.74
CA LEU A 303 6.66 2.16 4.70
C LEU A 303 7.80 2.44 3.70
N ASP A 304 8.18 3.68 3.54
CA ASP A 304 9.28 4.15 2.69
C ASP A 304 9.56 5.63 2.95
N MET A 305 10.51 6.20 2.23
CA MET A 305 10.88 7.60 2.43
C MET A 305 9.77 8.58 2.02
N GLN A 306 8.92 8.22 1.04
CA GLN A 306 7.76 9.03 0.68
C GLN A 306 6.73 9.08 1.82
N GLN A 307 6.55 7.98 2.55
CA GLN A 307 5.64 7.94 3.70
C GLN A 307 6.16 8.80 4.85
N LEU A 308 7.45 8.72 5.17
CA LEU A 308 8.05 9.59 6.18
C LEU A 308 7.85 11.07 5.83
N ALA A 309 8.06 11.43 4.58
CA ALA A 309 7.93 12.80 4.09
C ALA A 309 6.50 13.37 4.18
N THR A 310 5.48 12.56 4.45
CA THR A 310 4.10 13.04 4.60
C THR A 310 3.81 13.66 5.96
N HIS A 311 4.59 13.31 6.99
CA HIS A 311 4.36 13.69 8.39
C HIS A 311 2.92 13.40 8.87
N ALA A 312 2.33 12.31 8.38
CA ALA A 312 0.93 11.95 8.67
C ALA A 312 0.69 11.56 10.13
N LEU A 313 1.75 11.21 10.88
CA LEU A 313 1.75 10.88 12.29
C LEU A 313 2.89 11.59 13.01
N PRO A 314 2.85 11.70 14.36
CA PRO A 314 3.99 12.15 15.16
C PRO A 314 5.26 11.33 14.87
N GLU A 315 6.42 11.96 15.06
CA GLU A 315 7.73 11.38 14.72
C GLU A 315 8.05 10.10 15.49
N ASP A 316 7.58 9.95 16.70
CA ASP A 316 7.71 8.72 17.50
C ASP A 316 6.91 7.53 16.95
N LEU A 317 5.89 7.80 16.12
CA LEU A 317 5.04 6.77 15.49
C LEU A 317 5.35 6.54 14.01
N LEU A 318 5.88 7.54 13.32
CA LEU A 318 6.25 7.47 11.90
C LEU A 318 7.66 8.04 11.71
N SER A 319 8.64 7.18 11.75
CA SER A 319 10.05 7.54 11.57
C SER A 319 10.80 6.48 10.76
N TRP A 320 12.08 6.73 10.51
CA TRP A 320 12.96 5.78 9.83
C TRP A 320 13.00 4.40 10.51
N SER A 321 12.81 4.35 11.83
CA SER A 321 12.77 3.09 12.60
C SER A 321 11.55 2.21 12.26
N SER A 322 10.50 2.80 11.69
CA SER A 322 9.29 2.09 11.25
C SER A 322 9.41 1.53 9.83
N VAL A 323 10.40 1.97 9.04
CA VAL A 323 10.58 1.50 7.65
C VAL A 323 11.09 0.08 7.66
N ALA A 324 10.27 -0.86 7.17
CA ALA A 324 10.56 -2.28 7.20
C ALA A 324 11.30 -2.79 5.95
N ILE A 325 11.26 -2.04 4.85
CA ILE A 325 11.92 -2.42 3.59
C ILE A 325 13.26 -1.74 3.44
N THR A 326 14.26 -2.51 3.00
CA THR A 326 15.53 -1.98 2.52
C THR A 326 16.02 -2.73 1.29
N ILE A 327 16.84 -2.09 0.48
CA ILE A 327 17.56 -2.73 -0.63
C ILE A 327 18.99 -2.97 -0.19
N LEU A 328 19.41 -4.23 -0.17
CA LEU A 328 20.78 -4.64 0.07
C LEU A 328 21.58 -4.41 -1.22
N ALA A 329 22.71 -3.72 -1.11
CA ALA A 329 23.65 -3.45 -2.20
C ALA A 329 25.10 -3.57 -1.73
N GLU A 330 26.04 -3.56 -2.65
CA GLU A 330 27.46 -3.63 -2.36
C GLU A 330 28.20 -2.42 -2.95
N ILE A 331 29.20 -1.91 -2.24
CA ILE A 331 30.07 -0.84 -2.73
C ILE A 331 31.05 -1.43 -3.75
N ALA A 332 30.86 -1.06 -5.01
CA ALA A 332 31.67 -1.56 -6.12
C ALA A 332 32.95 -0.73 -6.38
N SER A 333 32.91 0.59 -6.10
CA SER A 333 34.01 1.48 -6.30
C SER A 333 33.88 2.75 -5.47
N LEU A 334 35.02 3.40 -5.21
CA LEU A 334 35.14 4.66 -4.49
C LEU A 334 35.90 5.68 -5.34
N TYR A 335 35.45 6.92 -5.26
CA TYR A 335 36.07 8.02 -6.02
C TYR A 335 36.32 9.24 -5.14
N PRO A 336 37.45 9.93 -5.28
CA PRO A 336 37.64 11.23 -4.68
C PRO A 336 36.62 12.22 -5.24
N PRO A 337 36.44 13.40 -4.61
CA PRO A 337 35.61 14.46 -5.16
C PRO A 337 35.90 14.69 -6.64
N ARG A 338 34.86 14.70 -7.47
CA ARG A 338 34.97 14.86 -8.93
C ARG A 338 33.80 15.66 -9.51
N GLY A 339 34.03 16.32 -10.64
CA GLY A 339 33.07 17.20 -11.26
C GLY A 339 32.86 18.47 -10.42
N THR A 340 31.59 18.84 -10.16
CA THR A 340 31.22 20.01 -9.36
C THR A 340 30.98 19.68 -7.88
N SER A 341 31.14 18.42 -7.49
CA SER A 341 30.87 17.96 -6.12
C SER A 341 32.17 17.96 -5.30
N ASP A 342 32.15 18.58 -4.12
CA ASP A 342 33.20 18.49 -3.11
C ASP A 342 33.08 17.22 -2.24
N SER A 343 32.04 16.40 -2.46
CA SER A 343 31.83 15.17 -1.74
C SER A 343 32.52 13.99 -2.43
N PRO A 344 33.11 13.05 -1.68
CA PRO A 344 33.53 11.76 -2.24
C PRO A 344 32.27 11.01 -2.76
N GLU A 345 32.51 10.16 -3.75
CA GLU A 345 31.45 9.36 -4.37
C GLU A 345 31.74 7.87 -4.19
N ALA A 346 30.65 7.08 -4.09
CA ALA A 346 30.72 5.63 -4.13
C ALA A 346 29.76 5.08 -5.18
N LEU A 347 30.23 4.09 -5.94
CA LEU A 347 29.42 3.32 -6.85
C LEU A 347 28.86 2.10 -6.12
N ILE A 348 27.54 1.87 -6.22
CA ILE A 348 26.87 0.69 -5.68
C ILE A 348 26.30 -0.19 -6.78
N THR A 349 26.13 -1.48 -6.48
CA THR A 349 25.56 -2.51 -7.36
C THR A 349 24.02 -2.45 -7.44
N ALA A 350 23.44 -1.27 -7.27
CA ALA A 350 21.99 -1.06 -7.29
C ALA A 350 21.65 0.23 -8.03
N GLY A 351 21.06 0.11 -9.19
CA GLY A 351 20.58 1.22 -10.00
C GLY A 351 19.06 1.31 -10.04
N SER A 352 18.53 1.92 -11.09
CA SER A 352 17.09 2.14 -11.24
C SER A 352 16.27 0.86 -11.34
N LEU A 353 16.85 -0.25 -11.79
CA LEU A 353 16.15 -1.54 -11.84
C LEU A 353 16.01 -2.17 -10.45
N ALA A 354 16.90 -1.83 -9.52
CA ALA A 354 16.86 -2.30 -8.14
C ALA A 354 16.05 -1.37 -7.20
N LEU A 355 16.02 -0.07 -7.47
CA LEU A 355 15.53 0.97 -6.56
C LEU A 355 14.26 1.69 -7.08
N GLY A 356 14.00 1.59 -8.39
CA GLY A 356 13.04 2.46 -9.05
C GLY A 356 13.62 3.85 -9.33
N ARG A 357 12.79 4.74 -9.88
CA ARG A 357 13.11 6.16 -10.13
C ARG A 357 11.99 7.07 -9.63
N GLU A 358 11.50 6.78 -8.45
CA GLU A 358 10.50 7.60 -7.79
C GLU A 358 11.19 8.68 -6.94
N PRO A 359 10.87 9.96 -7.15
CA PRO A 359 11.41 11.03 -6.31
C PRO A 359 10.76 11.01 -4.92
N CYS A 360 11.45 11.62 -3.95
CA CYS A 360 10.87 11.96 -2.67
C CYS A 360 10.98 13.47 -2.45
N LYS A 361 9.91 14.12 -2.01
CA LYS A 361 9.87 15.57 -1.85
C LYS A 361 10.79 16.09 -0.72
N ALA A 362 11.01 15.28 0.32
CA ALA A 362 11.81 15.66 1.49
C ALA A 362 13.29 15.25 1.36
N TYR A 363 13.59 14.25 0.52
CA TYR A 363 14.95 13.71 0.39
C TYR A 363 15.38 13.76 -1.07
N PRO A 364 16.49 14.46 -1.38
CA PRO A 364 17.01 14.50 -2.75
C PRO A 364 17.55 13.13 -3.17
N GLY A 365 17.55 12.88 -4.49
CA GLY A 365 18.04 11.61 -5.04
C GLY A 365 17.04 10.47 -4.98
N TRP A 366 17.52 9.23 -4.92
CA TRP A 366 16.77 8.02 -5.24
C TRP A 366 16.73 6.99 -4.10
N GLY A 367 17.18 7.40 -2.93
CA GLY A 367 17.24 6.60 -1.71
C GLY A 367 18.40 7.03 -0.84
N ILE A 368 18.36 6.66 0.43
CA ILE A 368 19.37 7.00 1.43
C ILE A 368 19.90 5.76 2.14
N LEU A 369 21.18 5.78 2.56
CA LEU A 369 21.77 4.68 3.30
C LEU A 369 21.20 4.60 4.71
N SER A 370 20.79 3.40 5.12
CA SER A 370 20.41 3.10 6.50
C SER A 370 21.65 3.05 7.41
N PRO A 371 21.49 3.10 8.74
CA PRO A 371 22.60 2.98 9.71
C PRO A 371 23.33 1.63 9.67
N TRP A 372 22.71 0.61 9.09
CA TRP A 372 23.17 -0.75 9.09
C TRP A 372 24.64 -0.86 8.63
N ASN A 373 25.48 -1.58 9.39
CA ASN A 373 26.89 -1.83 9.11
C ASN A 373 27.74 -0.55 9.01
N ARG A 374 27.36 0.52 9.76
CA ARG A 374 28.08 1.80 9.80
C ARG A 374 28.29 2.27 11.23
N THR A 375 29.44 2.89 11.49
CA THR A 375 29.83 3.37 12.83
C THR A 375 29.39 4.81 13.11
N SER A 376 29.25 5.62 12.06
CA SER A 376 28.77 7.00 12.11
C SER A 376 27.82 7.24 10.93
N PHE A 377 26.69 7.87 11.18
CA PHE A 377 25.66 8.07 10.16
C PHE A 377 24.73 9.24 10.52
N ALA A 378 24.24 9.93 9.47
CA ALA A 378 23.12 10.82 9.60
C ALA A 378 21.80 10.01 9.52
N LEU A 379 20.80 10.42 10.29
CA LEU A 379 19.44 9.89 10.22
C LEU A 379 18.54 10.82 9.39
N PRO A 380 17.53 10.30 8.72
CA PRO A 380 16.53 11.12 8.09
C PRO A 380 15.78 11.93 9.13
N ASN A 381 15.93 13.24 9.11
CA ASN A 381 15.13 14.14 9.93
C ASN A 381 13.81 14.41 9.24
N THR A 382 12.76 14.55 10.05
CA THR A 382 11.45 15.00 9.59
C THR A 382 11.39 16.53 9.43
N GLY A 383 12.42 17.24 9.87
CA GLY A 383 12.52 18.69 9.81
C GLY A 383 12.98 19.28 8.45
N PRO A 384 12.94 20.62 8.29
CA PRO A 384 13.23 21.30 7.03
C PRO A 384 14.72 21.30 6.64
N GLU A 385 15.62 20.81 7.48
CA GLU A 385 17.09 20.93 7.30
C GLU A 385 17.66 19.99 6.23
N GLY A 386 16.88 19.11 5.65
CA GLY A 386 17.32 18.18 4.64
C GLY A 386 18.24 17.06 5.17
N TYR A 387 18.45 16.03 4.37
CA TYR A 387 19.32 14.91 4.70
C TYR A 387 20.76 15.20 4.27
N SER A 388 21.72 15.02 5.18
CA SER A 388 23.12 15.33 4.96
C SER A 388 24.04 14.09 4.83
N GLY A 389 23.51 12.88 5.03
CA GLY A 389 24.26 11.63 4.97
C GLY A 389 24.43 11.08 3.55
N TRP A 390 24.87 9.82 3.46
CA TRP A 390 25.02 9.12 2.20
C TRP A 390 23.68 8.90 1.51
N GLN A 391 23.53 9.44 0.30
CA GLN A 391 22.35 9.36 -0.54
C GLN A 391 22.69 9.01 -1.97
N ILE A 392 21.77 8.37 -2.68
CA ILE A 392 21.92 8.07 -4.10
C ILE A 392 21.59 9.32 -4.90
N SER A 393 22.60 10.07 -5.28
CA SER A 393 22.44 11.36 -5.99
C SER A 393 22.19 11.21 -7.48
N ARG A 394 22.75 10.15 -8.08
CA ARG A 394 22.60 9.83 -9.50
C ARG A 394 22.33 8.35 -9.67
N ILE A 395 21.47 8.02 -10.63
CA ILE A 395 21.05 6.65 -10.87
C ILE A 395 20.95 6.37 -12.38
N SER A 396 21.40 5.23 -12.80
CA SER A 396 21.16 4.66 -14.11
C SER A 396 20.77 3.19 -13.97
N GLN A 397 20.71 2.42 -15.03
CA GLN A 397 20.10 1.10 -15.04
C GLN A 397 20.58 0.20 -13.88
N GLU A 398 21.90 -0.07 -13.79
CA GLU A 398 22.51 -0.91 -12.77
C GLU A 398 23.41 -0.13 -11.80
N HIS A 399 23.61 1.18 -12.04
CA HIS A 399 24.54 2.00 -11.31
C HIS A 399 23.82 3.01 -10.42
N GLY A 400 24.09 2.99 -9.12
CA GLY A 400 23.76 4.06 -8.20
C GLY A 400 25.02 4.76 -7.72
N ILE A 401 25.04 6.09 -7.79
CA ILE A 401 26.16 6.90 -7.30
C ILE A 401 25.74 7.56 -5.99
N LEU A 402 26.41 7.15 -4.92
CA LEU A 402 26.27 7.75 -3.60
C LEU A 402 27.11 9.01 -3.49
N THR A 403 26.59 10.01 -2.79
CA THR A 403 27.31 11.20 -2.31
C THR A 403 27.02 11.41 -0.83
N ASN A 404 27.95 12.03 -0.11
CA ASN A 404 27.83 12.39 1.31
C ASN A 404 28.01 13.90 1.48
N PRO A 405 26.96 14.71 1.21
CA PRO A 405 27.07 16.16 1.18
C PRO A 405 27.47 16.78 2.53
N GLY A 406 27.05 16.17 3.66
CA GLY A 406 27.40 16.64 5.00
C GLY A 406 28.79 16.24 5.48
N LYS A 407 29.43 15.28 4.82
CA LYS A 407 30.73 14.69 5.22
C LYS A 407 30.77 14.16 6.65
N ASN A 408 29.60 13.86 7.23
CA ASN A 408 29.43 13.47 8.63
C ASN A 408 29.31 11.95 8.83
N ASP A 409 29.08 11.22 7.75
CA ASP A 409 28.95 9.77 7.78
C ASP A 409 30.33 9.07 7.72
N SER A 410 30.38 7.84 8.24
CA SER A 410 31.57 6.99 8.13
C SER A 410 31.98 6.76 6.68
N GLU A 411 33.29 6.64 6.44
CA GLU A 411 33.82 6.22 5.14
C GLU A 411 33.30 4.84 4.77
N LEU A 412 33.15 4.63 3.46
CA LEU A 412 32.74 3.35 2.88
C LEU A 412 33.98 2.61 2.35
N SER A 413 33.87 1.29 2.25
CA SER A 413 34.93 0.43 1.70
C SER A 413 34.40 -0.38 0.51
N ILE A 414 35.25 -0.65 -0.47
CA ILE A 414 34.93 -1.54 -1.59
C ILE A 414 34.64 -2.94 -1.04
N GLY A 415 33.55 -3.57 -1.53
CA GLY A 415 33.05 -4.85 -1.03
C GLY A 415 32.17 -4.74 0.22
N GLN A 416 32.06 -3.55 0.83
CA GLN A 416 31.16 -3.33 1.94
C GLN A 416 29.70 -3.46 1.47
N LYS A 417 28.90 -4.27 2.16
CA LYS A 417 27.45 -4.29 1.96
C LYS A 417 26.78 -3.18 2.73
N VAL A 418 25.77 -2.61 2.12
CA VAL A 418 24.96 -1.50 2.67
C VAL A 418 23.48 -1.77 2.43
N ARG A 419 22.63 -1.25 3.30
CA ARG A 419 21.18 -1.28 3.13
C ARG A 419 20.65 0.12 2.83
N ILE A 420 19.76 0.23 1.86
CA ILE A 420 19.22 1.49 1.36
C ILE A 420 17.73 1.54 1.66
N TRP A 421 17.26 2.62 2.27
CA TRP A 421 15.84 2.93 2.35
C TRP A 421 15.38 3.49 1.00
N PRO A 422 14.49 2.81 0.27
CA PRO A 422 14.00 3.28 -1.01
C PRO A 422 13.02 4.45 -0.85
N ASN A 423 12.93 5.30 -1.85
CA ASN A 423 11.92 6.37 -1.86
C ASN A 423 10.50 5.82 -1.94
N HIS A 424 10.27 4.75 -2.72
CA HIS A 424 8.93 4.16 -2.91
C HIS A 424 8.99 2.63 -2.89
N ALA A 425 8.46 2.03 -1.83
CA ALA A 425 8.49 0.58 -1.61
C ALA A 425 7.83 -0.23 -2.74
N CYS A 426 6.70 0.23 -3.29
CA CYS A 426 5.99 -0.47 -4.36
C CYS A 426 6.83 -0.63 -5.62
N ILE A 427 7.55 0.42 -5.99
CA ILE A 427 8.36 0.46 -7.21
C ILE A 427 9.68 -0.29 -6.99
N ALA A 428 10.37 -0.03 -5.87
CA ALA A 428 11.60 -0.73 -5.52
C ALA A 428 11.40 -2.26 -5.44
N GLY A 429 10.30 -2.72 -4.82
CA GLY A 429 9.99 -4.15 -4.73
C GLY A 429 9.58 -4.80 -6.05
N ALA A 430 9.16 -4.02 -7.07
CA ALA A 430 8.56 -4.58 -8.29
C ALA A 430 9.55 -5.40 -9.15
N GLY A 431 10.84 -5.07 -9.12
CA GLY A 431 11.89 -5.75 -9.88
C GLY A 431 12.27 -7.13 -9.35
N TYR A 432 11.91 -7.46 -8.12
CA TYR A 432 12.37 -8.66 -7.44
C TYR A 432 11.34 -9.79 -7.45
N GLY A 433 11.83 -11.02 -7.48
CA GLY A 433 10.98 -12.23 -7.43
C GLY A 433 10.68 -12.73 -6.02
N TRP A 434 11.44 -12.27 -5.03
CA TRP A 434 11.27 -12.64 -3.62
C TRP A 434 11.86 -11.60 -2.69
N TYR A 435 11.53 -11.71 -1.42
CA TYR A 435 12.03 -10.90 -0.31
C TYR A 435 12.78 -11.78 0.68
N LEU A 436 13.96 -11.34 1.13
CA LEU A 436 14.68 -11.93 2.24
C LEU A 436 14.11 -11.37 3.55
N ILE A 437 13.74 -12.23 4.47
CA ILE A 437 13.11 -11.84 5.72
C ILE A 437 14.11 -11.95 6.85
N VAL A 438 14.29 -10.86 7.58
CA VAL A 438 15.10 -10.80 8.80
C VAL A 438 14.22 -10.37 9.99
N ASP A 439 14.77 -10.46 11.19
CA ASP A 439 14.11 -10.01 12.42
C ASP A 439 15.11 -9.22 13.26
N GLU A 440 15.10 -7.90 13.11
CA GLU A 440 16.01 -6.99 13.84
C GLU A 440 15.79 -6.96 15.36
N SER A 441 14.72 -7.59 15.87
CA SER A 441 14.50 -7.74 17.32
C SER A 441 15.31 -8.89 17.93
N ARG A 442 15.95 -9.74 17.11
CA ARG A 442 16.74 -10.90 17.56
C ARG A 442 18.19 -10.50 17.83
N THR A 443 18.48 -10.02 19.04
CA THR A 443 19.82 -9.55 19.44
C THR A 443 20.91 -10.54 19.08
N GLY A 444 21.92 -10.09 18.32
CA GLY A 444 23.05 -10.88 17.81
C GLY A 444 22.75 -11.77 16.61
N LYS A 445 21.52 -11.68 16.07
CA LYS A 445 21.03 -12.41 14.88
C LYS A 445 20.15 -11.54 13.99
N GLU A 446 20.35 -10.25 14.05
CA GLU A 446 19.55 -9.23 13.33
C GLU A 446 19.64 -9.40 11.81
N ASP A 447 20.77 -9.96 11.34
CA ASP A 447 21.08 -10.16 9.91
C ASP A 447 20.84 -11.60 9.42
N GLU A 448 20.40 -12.50 10.31
CA GLU A 448 20.07 -13.88 9.92
C GLU A 448 18.77 -13.92 9.15
N ILE A 449 18.79 -14.48 7.94
CA ILE A 449 17.60 -14.69 7.12
C ILE A 449 16.78 -15.82 7.74
N ILE A 450 15.55 -15.48 8.16
CA ILE A 450 14.66 -16.43 8.87
C ILE A 450 13.57 -17.02 7.97
N ASP A 451 13.27 -16.38 6.83
CA ASP A 451 12.31 -16.84 5.83
C ASP A 451 12.60 -16.18 4.48
N VAL A 452 11.97 -16.66 3.41
CA VAL A 452 11.96 -16.04 2.10
C VAL A 452 10.54 -16.05 1.55
N TRP A 453 10.04 -14.89 1.14
CA TRP A 453 8.69 -14.74 0.61
C TRP A 453 8.71 -14.56 -0.90
N ALA A 454 8.14 -15.52 -1.62
CA ALA A 454 8.02 -15.43 -3.07
C ALA A 454 6.97 -14.39 -3.46
N ARG A 455 7.36 -13.45 -4.33
CA ARG A 455 6.50 -12.39 -4.82
C ARG A 455 5.79 -12.82 -6.10
N TRP A 456 4.48 -12.62 -6.17
CA TRP A 456 3.73 -12.85 -7.40
C TRP A 456 4.11 -11.81 -8.46
N ARG A 457 4.35 -12.27 -9.69
CA ARG A 457 4.80 -11.43 -10.80
C ARG A 457 3.76 -11.41 -11.92
N GLY A 458 3.74 -10.34 -12.68
CA GLY A 458 2.83 -10.14 -13.81
C GLY A 458 1.55 -9.37 -13.46
N TRP A 459 0.64 -9.39 -14.43
CA TRP A 459 -0.61 -8.61 -14.42
C TRP A 459 -1.86 -9.45 -14.66
#